data_62950c51cb7af8e774eaa8206580b644
#
_entry.id   62950c51cb7af8e774eaa8206580b644
#
_cell.length_a   1.000
_cell.length_b   1.000
_cell.length_c   1.000
_cell.angle_alpha   90.00
_cell.angle_beta   90.00
_cell.angle_gamma   90.00
#
_symmetry.space_group_name_H-M   'P 1'
#
loop_
_entity.id
_entity.type
_entity.pdbx_description
1 polymer ?
#
loop_
_entity_poly.entity_id
_entity_poly.type
_entity_poly.pdbx_seq_one_letter_code
_entity_poly.pdbx_strand_id
1 'polypeptide(L)'
;MTDVPTSAPRSTSKSEFSHETVLLFETVAAVLGEKSLNDNTPKHDGNYVDATFGRGGHSKLLLNYLSDDAKLFVFDKDPEAIDVANDLAAEDKRVIVVHDSFADMTQCLNSRGVSQVDGIMADLGVSSPQLDDGSRGFSFMRDGAIDMRMDTSRGQSVGEWLQTVDEETLADVLYDFGEERHSRRIARAIKGMTQYTSTLELAEVIKQAHPKWQKGKHPATQSFQAMRIFINNELGDIDSFLAQSLTLLAPQGQLAVISFHSLEDRRIKQFLQRHSRGQYPEDENLPMPPQRPRYFSKPKRIAPSKAEVTVNNRSRSAWLRVATRTDTPYNTDPSPQHS
;
A
#
# COMPACT_ATOMS: atom_id res chain seq x y z
N MET A 1 9.87 -42.48 52.53
CA MET A 1 8.98 -42.48 51.35
C MET A 1 8.20 -41.17 51.38
N THR A 2 8.70 -40.19 50.67
CA THR A 2 8.12 -38.85 50.58
C THR A 2 7.95 -38.53 49.11
N ASP A 3 6.68 -38.50 48.71
CA ASP A 3 6.31 -38.19 47.32
C ASP A 3 6.56 -36.70 47.05
N VAL A 4 7.29 -36.44 45.98
CA VAL A 4 7.48 -35.10 45.35
C VAL A 4 6.47 -34.96 44.23
N PRO A 5 5.59 -33.95 44.22
CA PRO A 5 4.72 -33.72 43.08
C PRO A 5 5.48 -33.02 41.96
N THR A 6 5.53 -33.69 40.80
CA THR A 6 6.04 -33.20 39.55
C THR A 6 5.12 -32.10 39.01
N SER A 7 5.60 -30.86 39.01
CA SER A 7 4.91 -29.73 38.39
C SER A 7 5.05 -29.83 36.84
N ALA A 8 3.91 -29.98 36.16
CA ALA A 8 3.82 -29.87 34.71
C ALA A 8 4.10 -28.42 34.27
N PRO A 9 4.78 -28.19 33.11
CA PRO A 9 5.00 -26.85 32.64
C PRO A 9 3.69 -26.23 32.11
N ARG A 10 3.37 -25.03 32.64
CA ARG A 10 2.28 -24.21 32.13
C ARG A 10 2.55 -23.86 30.67
N SER A 11 1.74 -24.39 29.75
CA SER A 11 1.66 -23.93 28.38
C SER A 11 1.07 -22.52 28.36
N THR A 12 1.89 -21.51 28.15
CA THR A 12 1.45 -20.19 27.77
C THR A 12 1.01 -20.25 26.31
N SER A 13 -0.28 -20.46 26.09
CA SER A 13 -0.89 -20.26 24.78
C SER A 13 -0.93 -18.76 24.50
N LYS A 14 0.13 -18.22 23.88
CA LYS A 14 -0.01 -17.00 23.09
C LYS A 14 -0.92 -17.35 21.92
N SER A 15 -2.12 -16.78 21.89
CA SER A 15 -2.93 -16.73 20.70
C SER A 15 -2.18 -15.87 19.69
N GLU A 16 -1.35 -16.50 18.85
CA GLU A 16 -0.82 -15.89 17.64
C GLU A 16 -2.04 -15.63 16.75
N PHE A 17 -2.47 -14.38 16.69
CA PHE A 17 -3.27 -13.89 15.57
C PHE A 17 -2.40 -14.00 14.34
N SER A 18 -2.51 -15.10 13.59
CA SER A 18 -1.89 -15.23 12.28
C SER A 18 -2.62 -14.26 11.35
N HIS A 19 -2.02 -13.10 11.10
CA HIS A 19 -2.51 -12.17 10.09
C HIS A 19 -2.22 -12.76 8.71
N GLU A 20 -3.25 -13.29 8.07
CA GLU A 20 -3.12 -13.77 6.71
C GLU A 20 -2.94 -12.58 5.75
N THR A 21 -1.88 -12.62 4.97
CA THR A 21 -1.56 -11.63 3.94
C THR A 21 -2.62 -11.69 2.83
N VAL A 22 -3.15 -10.54 2.44
CA VAL A 22 -4.25 -10.44 1.45
C VAL A 22 -3.76 -10.80 0.06
N LEU A 23 -4.53 -11.64 -0.68
CA LEU A 23 -4.22 -12.04 -2.06
C LEU A 23 -2.78 -12.57 -2.23
N LEU A 24 -2.29 -13.31 -1.22
CA LEU A 24 -0.90 -13.73 -1.09
C LEU A 24 -0.41 -14.51 -2.32
N PHE A 25 -1.11 -15.58 -2.67
CA PHE A 25 -0.72 -16.47 -3.77
C PHE A 25 -0.92 -15.81 -5.13
N GLU A 26 -2.02 -15.08 -5.30
CA GLU A 26 -2.36 -14.38 -6.52
C GLU A 26 -1.34 -13.28 -6.87
N THR A 27 -0.86 -12.56 -5.85
CA THR A 27 0.12 -11.48 -6.04
C THR A 27 1.49 -12.04 -6.40
N VAL A 28 1.96 -13.07 -5.70
CA VAL A 28 3.24 -13.70 -6.01
C VAL A 28 3.22 -14.40 -7.36
N ALA A 29 2.14 -15.12 -7.69
CA ALA A 29 1.98 -15.69 -9.03
C ALA A 29 2.02 -14.61 -10.11
N ALA A 30 1.31 -13.49 -9.88
CA ALA A 30 1.24 -12.39 -10.83
C ALA A 30 2.60 -11.73 -11.06
N VAL A 31 3.38 -11.48 -10.01
CA VAL A 31 4.70 -10.81 -10.13
C VAL A 31 5.74 -11.71 -10.80
N LEU A 32 5.56 -13.02 -10.76
CA LEU A 32 6.38 -14.01 -11.48
C LEU A 32 5.88 -14.25 -12.93
N GLY A 33 4.73 -13.66 -13.32
CA GLY A 33 4.11 -13.93 -14.63
C GLY A 33 3.42 -15.30 -14.72
N GLU A 34 3.23 -15.97 -13.58
CA GLU A 34 2.62 -17.30 -13.50
C GLU A 34 1.10 -17.23 -13.38
N LYS A 35 0.41 -18.27 -13.80
CA LYS A 35 -1.05 -18.36 -13.66
C LYS A 35 -1.47 -18.80 -12.25
N SER A 36 -0.67 -19.63 -11.63
CA SER A 36 -0.83 -20.16 -10.27
C SER A 36 0.50 -20.74 -9.80
N LEU A 37 0.70 -20.77 -8.49
CA LEU A 37 1.87 -21.36 -7.86
C LEU A 37 1.60 -22.82 -7.47
N ASN A 38 2.58 -23.69 -7.71
CA ASN A 38 2.56 -25.09 -7.30
C ASN A 38 4.01 -25.63 -7.20
N ASP A 39 4.18 -26.86 -6.75
CA ASP A 39 5.49 -27.47 -6.54
C ASP A 39 6.34 -27.60 -7.82
N ASN A 40 5.74 -27.51 -8.99
CA ASN A 40 6.43 -27.56 -10.28
C ASN A 40 6.69 -26.17 -10.86
N THR A 41 6.33 -25.08 -10.16
CA THR A 41 6.64 -23.72 -10.61
C THR A 41 8.17 -23.55 -10.63
N PRO A 42 8.77 -23.17 -11.78
CA PRO A 42 10.22 -23.05 -11.88
C PRO A 42 10.75 -21.94 -10.97
N LYS A 43 12.02 -22.02 -10.62
CA LYS A 43 12.71 -20.90 -9.95
C LYS A 43 12.96 -19.80 -10.96
N HIS A 44 12.64 -18.57 -10.55
CA HIS A 44 12.82 -17.37 -11.35
C HIS A 44 14.10 -16.64 -10.94
N ASP A 45 14.91 -16.27 -11.90
CA ASP A 45 16.05 -15.39 -11.71
C ASP A 45 15.65 -13.92 -11.94
N GLY A 46 16.57 -12.98 -11.65
CA GLY A 46 16.40 -11.56 -11.90
C GLY A 46 16.19 -10.70 -10.65
N ASN A 47 15.72 -9.49 -10.85
CA ASN A 47 15.52 -8.51 -9.81
C ASN A 47 14.02 -8.27 -9.56
N TYR A 48 13.60 -8.36 -8.32
CA TYR A 48 12.21 -8.16 -7.92
C TYR A 48 12.11 -7.06 -6.85
N VAL A 49 10.98 -6.39 -6.81
CA VAL A 49 10.69 -5.36 -5.81
C VAL A 49 9.39 -5.68 -5.08
N ASP A 50 9.47 -5.70 -3.75
CA ASP A 50 8.33 -5.54 -2.85
C ASP A 50 8.34 -4.08 -2.37
N ALA A 51 7.42 -3.27 -2.88
CA ALA A 51 7.37 -1.84 -2.64
C ALA A 51 6.74 -1.48 -1.26
N THR A 52 6.17 -2.48 -0.57
CA THR A 52 5.42 -2.33 0.69
C THR A 52 5.61 -3.58 1.54
N PHE A 53 6.81 -3.74 2.08
CA PHE A 53 7.21 -4.98 2.76
C PHE A 53 6.31 -5.37 3.94
N GLY A 54 5.94 -4.41 4.79
CA GLY A 54 5.10 -4.63 5.96
C GLY A 54 5.68 -5.68 6.92
N ARG A 55 5.11 -6.88 6.95
CA ARG A 55 5.62 -8.02 7.75
C ARG A 55 6.21 -9.14 6.89
N GLY A 56 6.39 -8.88 5.60
CA GLY A 56 7.11 -9.75 4.67
C GLY A 56 6.34 -10.98 4.20
N GLY A 57 5.01 -10.98 4.29
CA GLY A 57 4.22 -12.14 3.86
C GLY A 57 4.40 -12.46 2.37
N HIS A 58 4.22 -11.47 1.50
CA HIS A 58 4.46 -11.60 0.06
C HIS A 58 5.92 -11.92 -0.24
N SER A 59 6.87 -11.20 0.37
CA SER A 59 8.31 -11.40 0.20
C SER A 59 8.76 -12.80 0.56
N LYS A 60 8.34 -13.34 1.71
CA LYS A 60 8.68 -14.71 2.14
C LYS A 60 8.16 -15.77 1.18
N LEU A 61 6.93 -15.60 0.67
CA LEU A 61 6.40 -16.53 -0.32
C LEU A 61 7.15 -16.40 -1.65
N LEU A 62 7.44 -15.18 -2.11
CA LEU A 62 8.16 -14.92 -3.37
C LEU A 62 9.55 -15.57 -3.35
N LEU A 63 10.30 -15.46 -2.25
CA LEU A 63 11.62 -16.07 -2.09
C LEU A 63 11.62 -17.59 -2.32
N ASN A 64 10.52 -18.29 -2.04
CA ASN A 64 10.39 -19.73 -2.33
C ASN A 64 10.43 -20.05 -3.83
N TYR A 65 10.16 -19.07 -4.69
CA TYR A 65 10.12 -19.22 -6.15
C TYR A 65 11.26 -18.47 -6.87
N LEU A 66 12.14 -17.81 -6.13
CA LEU A 66 13.33 -17.17 -6.69
C LEU A 66 14.53 -18.11 -6.68
N SER A 67 15.42 -17.96 -7.69
CA SER A 67 16.71 -18.64 -7.74
C SER A 67 17.69 -18.07 -6.68
N ASP A 68 18.81 -18.73 -6.49
CA ASP A 68 19.83 -18.29 -5.53
C ASP A 68 20.56 -17.01 -5.99
N ASP A 69 20.55 -16.71 -7.28
CA ASP A 69 21.17 -15.52 -7.90
C ASP A 69 20.21 -14.33 -7.99
N ALA A 70 18.90 -14.54 -7.82
CA ALA A 70 17.90 -13.50 -7.83
C ALA A 70 18.08 -12.51 -6.68
N LYS A 71 17.54 -11.29 -6.85
CA LYS A 71 17.54 -10.25 -5.80
C LYS A 71 16.12 -9.76 -5.55
N LEU A 72 15.78 -9.60 -4.27
CA LEU A 72 14.53 -9.03 -3.82
C LEU A 72 14.78 -7.74 -3.04
N PHE A 73 14.45 -6.61 -3.63
CA PHE A 73 14.50 -5.31 -2.98
C PHE A 73 13.20 -5.08 -2.21
N VAL A 74 13.28 -4.89 -0.91
CA VAL A 74 12.12 -4.69 -0.05
C VAL A 74 12.12 -3.27 0.49
N PHE A 75 11.06 -2.52 0.20
CA PHE A 75 10.87 -1.14 0.60
C PHE A 75 9.83 -1.05 1.71
N ASP A 76 10.09 -0.21 2.68
CA ASP A 76 9.08 0.27 3.62
C ASP A 76 9.50 1.63 4.20
N LYS A 77 8.51 2.43 4.59
CA LYS A 77 8.70 3.69 5.33
C LYS A 77 8.71 3.46 6.84
N ASP A 78 8.01 2.41 7.30
CA ASP A 78 7.80 2.14 8.71
C ASP A 78 9.04 1.51 9.33
N PRO A 79 9.69 2.18 10.33
CA PRO A 79 10.85 1.60 11.02
C PRO A 79 10.61 0.20 11.58
N GLU A 80 9.39 -0.10 12.07
CA GLU A 80 9.06 -1.43 12.58
C GLU A 80 9.00 -2.50 11.47
N ALA A 81 8.59 -2.13 10.25
CA ALA A 81 8.64 -3.02 9.11
C ALA A 81 10.09 -3.25 8.66
N ILE A 82 10.93 -2.22 8.73
CA ILE A 82 12.35 -2.30 8.41
C ILE A 82 13.10 -3.23 9.37
N ASP A 83 12.77 -3.22 10.65
CA ASP A 83 13.36 -4.16 11.61
C ASP A 83 13.06 -5.62 11.20
N VAL A 84 11.81 -5.93 10.83
CA VAL A 84 11.43 -7.26 10.33
C VAL A 84 12.11 -7.59 8.99
N ALA A 85 12.29 -6.59 8.12
CA ALA A 85 12.99 -6.77 6.84
C ALA A 85 14.49 -7.09 7.05
N ASN A 86 15.13 -6.45 8.02
CA ASN A 86 16.52 -6.71 8.40
C ASN A 86 16.69 -8.14 8.95
N ASP A 87 15.74 -8.62 9.75
CA ASP A 87 15.75 -10.00 10.23
C ASP A 87 15.67 -10.97 9.04
N LEU A 88 14.78 -10.74 8.09
CA LEU A 88 14.66 -11.56 6.88
C LEU A 88 15.94 -11.50 6.02
N ALA A 89 16.57 -10.34 5.88
CA ALA A 89 17.82 -10.17 5.14
C ALA A 89 19.02 -10.87 5.82
N ALA A 90 18.99 -11.02 7.13
CA ALA A 90 19.98 -11.81 7.87
C ALA A 90 19.85 -13.31 7.60
N GLU A 91 18.65 -13.80 7.32
CA GLU A 91 18.34 -15.19 6.99
C GLU A 91 18.53 -15.50 5.49
N ASP A 92 18.24 -14.55 4.59
CA ASP A 92 18.27 -14.73 3.14
C ASP A 92 19.00 -13.58 2.44
N LYS A 93 20.21 -13.89 1.92
CA LYS A 93 21.09 -12.89 1.26
C LYS A 93 20.55 -12.31 -0.04
N ARG A 94 19.47 -12.86 -0.60
CA ARG A 94 18.80 -12.31 -1.78
C ARG A 94 18.00 -11.06 -1.43
N VAL A 95 17.66 -10.85 -0.15
CA VAL A 95 16.89 -9.72 0.35
C VAL A 95 17.78 -8.50 0.55
N ILE A 96 17.39 -7.39 -0.04
CA ILE A 96 18.07 -6.09 0.06
C ILE A 96 17.07 -5.08 0.62
N VAL A 97 17.32 -4.64 1.86
CA VAL A 97 16.42 -3.72 2.58
C VAL A 97 16.65 -2.29 2.13
N VAL A 98 15.55 -1.56 1.88
CA VAL A 98 15.54 -0.14 1.53
C VAL A 98 14.55 0.58 2.45
N HIS A 99 15.08 1.30 3.45
CA HIS A 99 14.27 2.14 4.33
C HIS A 99 13.97 3.48 3.65
N ASP A 100 13.01 3.45 2.74
CA ASP A 100 12.56 4.66 2.04
C ASP A 100 11.17 4.45 1.43
N SER A 101 10.60 5.53 0.86
CA SER A 101 9.37 5.46 0.10
C SER A 101 9.58 4.75 -1.24
N PHE A 102 8.61 3.95 -1.65
CA PHE A 102 8.53 3.47 -3.03
C PHE A 102 8.39 4.61 -4.06
N ALA A 103 8.06 5.82 -3.62
CA ALA A 103 8.08 7.02 -4.47
C ALA A 103 9.49 7.38 -4.96
N ASP A 104 10.54 6.89 -4.29
CA ASP A 104 11.96 7.14 -4.63
C ASP A 104 12.66 5.89 -5.19
N MET A 105 11.88 4.88 -5.59
CA MET A 105 12.35 3.54 -6.00
C MET A 105 13.42 3.61 -7.09
N THR A 106 13.26 4.46 -8.10
CA THR A 106 14.24 4.61 -9.20
C THR A 106 15.59 5.08 -8.68
N GLN A 107 15.62 6.08 -7.82
CA GLN A 107 16.85 6.60 -7.24
C GLN A 107 17.54 5.54 -6.37
N CYS A 108 16.75 4.87 -5.53
CA CYS A 108 17.23 3.83 -4.62
C CYS A 108 17.84 2.62 -5.36
N LEU A 109 17.21 2.17 -6.44
CA LEU A 109 17.69 1.05 -7.25
C LEU A 109 18.93 1.44 -8.07
N ASN A 110 18.91 2.62 -8.73
CA ASN A 110 20.03 3.11 -9.51
C ASN A 110 21.31 3.29 -8.66
N SER A 111 21.17 3.79 -7.43
CA SER A 111 22.32 3.90 -6.48
C SER A 111 22.97 2.55 -6.13
N ARG A 112 22.24 1.46 -6.36
CA ARG A 112 22.67 0.06 -6.16
C ARG A 112 23.06 -0.65 -7.46
N GLY A 113 23.14 0.10 -8.57
CA GLY A 113 23.50 -0.42 -9.89
C GLY A 113 22.40 -1.22 -10.58
N VAL A 114 21.15 -1.08 -10.15
CA VAL A 114 19.98 -1.75 -10.75
C VAL A 114 19.15 -0.73 -11.52
N SER A 115 19.12 -0.87 -12.84
CA SER A 115 18.37 0.00 -13.75
C SER A 115 17.03 -0.59 -14.19
N GLN A 116 16.87 -1.91 -14.11
CA GLN A 116 15.65 -2.63 -14.48
C GLN A 116 15.35 -3.77 -13.51
N VAL A 117 14.06 -4.09 -13.38
CA VAL A 117 13.57 -5.20 -12.54
C VAL A 117 12.54 -6.02 -13.32
N ASP A 118 12.43 -7.31 -12.98
CA ASP A 118 11.58 -8.28 -13.67
C ASP A 118 10.16 -8.32 -13.09
N GLY A 119 9.99 -7.85 -11.85
CA GLY A 119 8.68 -7.76 -11.22
C GLY A 119 8.63 -6.74 -10.10
N ILE A 120 7.49 -6.05 -10.00
CA ILE A 120 7.19 -5.10 -8.92
C ILE A 120 5.85 -5.48 -8.34
N MET A 121 5.80 -5.67 -7.02
CA MET A 121 4.56 -5.81 -6.28
C MET A 121 4.44 -4.70 -5.23
N ALA A 122 3.18 -4.32 -4.95
CA ALA A 122 2.83 -3.40 -3.88
C ALA A 122 1.50 -3.80 -3.24
N ASP A 123 1.45 -3.84 -1.91
CA ASP A 123 0.27 -4.03 -1.09
C ASP A 123 -0.02 -2.71 -0.36
N LEU A 124 -0.88 -1.86 -0.96
CA LEU A 124 -1.06 -0.48 -0.54
C LEU A 124 -1.85 -0.37 0.78
N GLY A 125 -1.73 0.77 1.43
CA GLY A 125 -2.46 1.10 2.64
C GLY A 125 -1.66 0.84 3.91
N VAL A 126 -2.35 0.41 4.97
CA VAL A 126 -1.78 0.22 6.32
C VAL A 126 -1.68 -1.23 6.69
N SER A 127 -0.59 -1.59 7.35
CA SER A 127 -0.40 -2.94 7.89
C SER A 127 -1.31 -3.22 9.08
N SER A 128 -1.55 -4.51 9.34
CA SER A 128 -2.36 -4.92 10.48
C SER A 128 -1.80 -4.44 11.82
N PRO A 129 -0.49 -4.55 12.10
CA PRO A 129 0.08 -4.00 13.34
C PRO A 129 -0.14 -2.50 13.51
N GLN A 130 -0.03 -1.69 12.44
CA GLN A 130 -0.32 -0.26 12.52
C GLN A 130 -1.77 0.03 12.96
N LEU A 131 -2.74 -0.79 12.54
CA LEU A 131 -4.14 -0.66 12.96
C LEU A 131 -4.42 -1.21 14.36
N ASP A 132 -3.66 -2.22 14.78
CA ASP A 132 -3.87 -2.91 16.06
C ASP A 132 -3.15 -2.23 17.23
N ASP A 133 -2.09 -1.45 16.94
CA ASP A 133 -1.41 -0.62 17.93
C ASP A 133 -2.09 0.76 18.05
N GLY A 134 -2.77 0.98 19.18
CA GLY A 134 -3.43 2.26 19.46
C GLY A 134 -2.47 3.45 19.49
N SER A 135 -1.21 3.26 19.88
CA SER A 135 -0.22 4.34 19.95
C SER A 135 0.14 4.93 18.58
N ARG A 136 -0.04 4.16 17.49
CA ARG A 136 0.18 4.59 16.11
C ARG A 136 -0.95 5.50 15.58
N GLY A 137 -2.11 5.54 16.21
CA GLY A 137 -3.21 6.45 15.89
C GLY A 137 -4.01 6.15 14.61
N PHE A 138 -3.72 5.09 13.88
CA PHE A 138 -4.43 4.73 12.64
C PHE A 138 -5.88 4.29 12.85
N SER A 139 -6.21 3.87 14.06
CA SER A 139 -7.51 3.33 14.43
C SER A 139 -8.08 4.04 15.65
N PHE A 140 -9.40 4.12 15.71
CA PHE A 140 -10.16 4.57 16.90
C PHE A 140 -10.84 3.39 17.62
N MET A 141 -10.44 2.15 17.33
CA MET A 141 -10.92 0.97 18.09
C MET A 141 -10.22 0.83 19.44
N ARG A 142 -9.06 1.40 19.58
CA ARG A 142 -8.29 1.56 20.83
C ARG A 142 -7.85 3.01 20.89
N ASP A 143 -7.88 3.57 22.10
CA ASP A 143 -7.42 4.94 22.28
C ASP A 143 -5.91 5.05 22.19
N GLY A 144 -5.46 6.17 21.66
CA GLY A 144 -4.04 6.49 21.51
C GLY A 144 -3.80 7.89 20.97
N ALA A 145 -2.54 8.27 20.81
CA ALA A 145 -2.14 9.50 20.18
C ALA A 145 -2.66 9.57 18.73
N ILE A 146 -3.01 10.77 18.27
CA ILE A 146 -3.43 11.00 16.88
C ILE A 146 -2.16 11.18 16.03
N ASP A 147 -1.37 10.11 15.84
CA ASP A 147 -0.13 10.15 15.06
C ASP A 147 -0.39 9.94 13.58
N MET A 148 -0.79 8.75 13.17
CA MET A 148 -1.07 8.30 11.80
C MET A 148 0.11 8.36 10.83
N ARG A 149 1.34 8.64 11.26
CA ARG A 149 2.52 8.56 10.39
C ARG A 149 2.91 7.11 10.14
N MET A 150 3.21 6.77 8.91
CA MET A 150 3.85 5.50 8.57
C MET A 150 5.32 5.53 9.01
N ASP A 151 6.07 6.57 8.64
CA ASP A 151 7.41 6.85 9.13
C ASP A 151 7.34 7.74 10.38
N THR A 152 7.47 7.15 11.55
CA THR A 152 7.44 7.87 12.82
C THR A 152 8.69 8.71 13.10
N SER A 153 9.75 8.50 12.32
CA SER A 153 11.01 9.25 12.46
C SER A 153 11.00 10.62 11.78
N ARG A 154 10.03 10.89 10.91
CA ARG A 154 9.96 12.11 10.08
C ARG A 154 8.57 12.74 10.09
N GLY A 155 8.54 14.03 9.74
CA GLY A 155 7.30 14.79 9.55
C GLY A 155 6.52 15.02 10.83
N GLN A 156 5.36 15.64 10.68
CA GLN A 156 4.43 15.94 11.77
C GLN A 156 3.34 14.88 11.87
N SER A 157 2.87 14.61 13.08
CA SER A 157 1.71 13.78 13.34
C SER A 157 0.42 14.48 12.90
N VAL A 158 -0.67 13.72 12.74
CA VAL A 158 -2.00 14.32 12.49
C VAL A 158 -2.41 15.22 13.64
N GLY A 159 -2.13 14.85 14.90
CA GLY A 159 -2.43 15.69 16.06
C GLY A 159 -1.72 17.06 16.02
N GLU A 160 -0.45 17.09 15.64
CA GLU A 160 0.31 18.33 15.45
C GLU A 160 -0.22 19.15 14.26
N TRP A 161 -0.54 18.49 13.15
CA TRP A 161 -1.11 19.14 11.98
C TRP A 161 -2.48 19.77 12.30
N LEU A 162 -3.36 19.07 13.02
CA LEU A 162 -4.66 19.61 13.44
C LEU A 162 -4.57 20.86 14.32
N GLN A 163 -3.47 21.05 15.05
CA GLN A 163 -3.26 22.29 15.82
C GLN A 163 -3.08 23.53 14.92
N THR A 164 -2.42 23.36 13.78
CA THR A 164 -1.97 24.45 12.92
C THR A 164 -2.82 24.67 11.67
N VAL A 165 -3.47 23.61 11.15
CA VAL A 165 -4.29 23.70 9.94
C VAL A 165 -5.51 24.58 10.16
N ASP A 166 -5.93 25.36 9.17
CA ASP A 166 -7.19 26.09 9.17
C ASP A 166 -8.40 25.20 8.85
N GLU A 167 -9.61 25.70 9.12
CA GLU A 167 -10.87 24.94 8.93
C GLU A 167 -11.10 24.60 7.45
N GLU A 168 -10.77 25.49 6.53
CA GLU A 168 -11.01 25.32 5.09
C GLU A 168 -10.11 24.22 4.51
N THR A 169 -8.81 24.30 4.77
CA THR A 169 -7.83 23.27 4.36
C THR A 169 -8.19 21.89 4.94
N LEU A 170 -8.59 21.84 6.23
CA LEU A 170 -9.04 20.59 6.84
C LEU A 170 -10.30 20.04 6.13
N ALA A 171 -11.27 20.90 5.81
CA ALA A 171 -12.47 20.48 5.10
C ALA A 171 -12.17 19.94 3.70
N ASP A 172 -11.24 20.56 2.98
CA ASP A 172 -10.79 20.10 1.67
C ASP A 172 -10.09 18.72 1.75
N VAL A 173 -9.21 18.54 2.73
CA VAL A 173 -8.56 17.24 2.99
C VAL A 173 -9.60 16.15 3.26
N LEU A 174 -10.58 16.42 4.12
CA LEU A 174 -11.65 15.45 4.41
C LEU A 174 -12.51 15.13 3.19
N TYR A 175 -12.73 16.09 2.31
CA TYR A 175 -13.52 15.92 1.08
C TYR A 175 -12.72 15.14 0.02
N ASP A 176 -11.50 15.56 -0.29
CA ASP A 176 -10.71 15.03 -1.40
C ASP A 176 -10.17 13.63 -1.12
N PHE A 177 -9.72 13.38 0.11
CA PHE A 177 -9.10 12.10 0.51
C PHE A 177 -10.04 11.16 1.27
N GLY A 178 -11.14 11.68 1.81
CA GLY A 178 -12.15 10.88 2.52
C GLY A 178 -13.42 10.63 1.72
N GLU A 179 -13.63 11.35 0.61
CA GLU A 179 -14.91 11.43 -0.08
C GLU A 179 -16.05 11.82 0.91
N GLU A 180 -15.72 12.64 1.94
CA GLU A 180 -16.63 13.01 3.02
C GLU A 180 -17.52 14.21 2.63
N ARG A 181 -18.79 13.96 2.38
CA ARG A 181 -19.74 14.98 1.93
C ARG A 181 -20.05 16.05 2.97
N HIS A 182 -19.84 15.75 4.25
CA HIS A 182 -20.09 16.66 5.36
C HIS A 182 -18.80 17.31 5.88
N SER A 183 -17.76 17.34 5.06
CA SER A 183 -16.38 17.74 5.41
C SER A 183 -16.32 19.08 6.15
N ARG A 184 -16.98 20.14 5.65
CA ARG A 184 -17.00 21.47 6.30
C ARG A 184 -17.59 21.44 7.70
N ARG A 185 -18.66 20.69 7.91
CA ARG A 185 -19.29 20.56 9.23
C ARG A 185 -18.40 19.80 10.20
N ILE A 186 -17.77 18.75 9.72
CA ILE A 186 -16.84 17.93 10.52
C ILE A 186 -15.57 18.72 10.82
N ALA A 187 -14.98 19.42 9.85
CA ALA A 187 -13.82 20.26 10.05
C ALA A 187 -14.06 21.31 11.13
N ARG A 188 -15.21 22.02 11.09
CA ARG A 188 -15.61 22.98 12.12
C ARG A 188 -15.69 22.34 13.51
N ALA A 189 -16.27 21.15 13.62
CA ALA A 189 -16.36 20.44 14.91
C ALA A 189 -14.96 20.02 15.42
N ILE A 190 -14.10 19.53 14.55
CA ILE A 190 -12.70 19.19 14.90
C ILE A 190 -11.96 20.46 15.37
N LYS A 191 -12.08 21.57 14.64
CA LYS A 191 -11.41 22.85 15.03
C LYS A 191 -11.98 23.44 16.32
N GLY A 192 -13.13 23.00 16.79
CA GLY A 192 -13.70 23.35 18.11
C GLY A 192 -13.10 22.56 19.27
N MET A 193 -12.29 21.55 19.02
CA MET A 193 -11.58 20.80 20.07
C MET A 193 -10.48 21.66 20.71
N THR A 194 -10.24 21.44 22.01
CA THR A 194 -9.19 22.16 22.76
C THR A 194 -7.83 21.51 22.64
N GLN A 195 -7.79 20.21 22.35
CA GLN A 195 -6.57 19.41 22.22
C GLN A 195 -6.79 18.23 21.26
N TYR A 196 -5.72 17.71 20.66
CA TYR A 196 -5.74 16.63 19.68
C TYR A 196 -4.82 15.48 20.15
N THR A 197 -5.22 14.80 21.24
CA THR A 197 -4.38 13.80 21.91
C THR A 197 -5.01 12.40 21.99
N SER A 198 -6.32 12.26 21.70
CA SER A 198 -7.06 11.01 21.81
C SER A 198 -7.79 10.69 20.50
N THR A 199 -7.52 9.52 19.92
CA THR A 199 -8.22 9.02 18.74
C THR A 199 -9.70 8.75 19.01
N LEU A 200 -10.06 8.31 20.22
CA LEU A 200 -11.45 8.09 20.62
C LEU A 200 -12.22 9.41 20.72
N GLU A 201 -11.62 10.44 21.33
CA GLU A 201 -12.24 11.76 21.43
C GLU A 201 -12.47 12.36 20.04
N LEU A 202 -11.48 12.31 19.16
CA LEU A 202 -11.59 12.76 17.79
C LEU A 202 -12.70 12.02 17.03
N ALA A 203 -12.77 10.69 17.16
CA ALA A 203 -13.80 9.89 16.51
C ALA A 203 -15.22 10.22 17.02
N GLU A 204 -15.39 10.50 18.32
CA GLU A 204 -16.68 10.88 18.89
C GLU A 204 -17.11 12.29 18.43
N VAL A 205 -16.19 13.26 18.37
CA VAL A 205 -16.46 14.60 17.81
C VAL A 205 -16.92 14.50 16.35
N ILE A 206 -16.23 13.70 15.54
CA ILE A 206 -16.62 13.48 14.13
C ILE A 206 -18.02 12.83 14.04
N LYS A 207 -18.28 11.83 14.86
CA LYS A 207 -19.55 11.12 14.90
C LYS A 207 -20.71 12.05 15.28
N GLN A 208 -20.52 12.92 16.27
CA GLN A 208 -21.54 13.91 16.69
C GLN A 208 -21.77 14.98 15.61
N ALA A 209 -20.73 15.36 14.87
CA ALA A 209 -20.83 16.29 13.77
C ALA A 209 -21.53 15.69 12.55
N HIS A 210 -21.51 14.37 12.34
CA HIS A 210 -22.06 13.72 11.17
C HIS A 210 -23.61 13.61 11.26
N PRO A 211 -24.39 14.20 10.33
CA PRO A 211 -25.85 14.32 10.46
C PRO A 211 -26.58 12.99 10.26
N LYS A 212 -26.04 12.11 9.43
CA LYS A 212 -26.60 10.77 9.15
C LYS A 212 -25.46 9.82 8.80
N TRP A 213 -25.41 8.67 9.44
CA TRP A 213 -24.42 7.64 9.13
C TRP A 213 -25.09 6.31 8.80
N GLN A 214 -24.42 5.54 7.95
CA GLN A 214 -24.93 4.24 7.51
C GLN A 214 -24.68 3.19 8.58
N LYS A 215 -25.68 2.34 8.83
CA LYS A 215 -25.55 1.20 9.73
C LYS A 215 -24.42 0.28 9.25
N GLY A 216 -23.44 0.01 10.09
CA GLY A 216 -22.29 -0.90 9.80
C GLY A 216 -20.99 -0.21 9.38
N LYS A 217 -20.97 1.13 9.19
CA LYS A 217 -19.71 1.87 8.94
C LYS A 217 -19.65 3.06 9.91
N HIS A 218 -18.60 3.10 10.74
CA HIS A 218 -18.45 4.21 11.68
C HIS A 218 -18.25 5.54 10.96
N PRO A 219 -18.90 6.64 11.37
CA PRO A 219 -18.81 7.95 10.69
C PRO A 219 -17.38 8.49 10.57
N ALA A 220 -16.52 8.25 11.57
CA ALA A 220 -15.15 8.71 11.56
C ALA A 220 -14.22 7.98 10.56
N THR A 221 -14.65 6.84 10.00
CA THR A 221 -13.79 6.03 9.12
C THR A 221 -13.25 6.82 7.92
N GLN A 222 -14.10 7.62 7.26
CA GLN A 222 -13.68 8.41 6.11
C GLN A 222 -12.74 9.56 6.50
N SER A 223 -13.02 10.21 7.63
CA SER A 223 -12.16 11.30 8.12
C SER A 223 -10.79 10.80 8.58
N PHE A 224 -10.72 9.66 9.26
CA PHE A 224 -9.43 9.04 9.63
C PHE A 224 -8.64 8.62 8.39
N GLN A 225 -9.30 7.99 7.42
CA GLN A 225 -8.67 7.66 6.14
C GLN A 225 -8.15 8.90 5.43
N ALA A 226 -8.91 10.00 5.39
CA ALA A 226 -8.50 11.25 4.75
C ALA A 226 -7.23 11.84 5.37
N MET A 227 -7.23 11.98 6.70
CA MET A 227 -6.09 12.51 7.44
C MET A 227 -4.84 11.63 7.28
N ARG A 228 -5.01 10.29 7.32
CA ARG A 228 -3.94 9.33 7.08
C ARG A 228 -3.32 9.49 5.68
N ILE A 229 -4.17 9.50 4.65
CA ILE A 229 -3.73 9.65 3.26
C ILE A 229 -2.96 10.97 3.07
N PHE A 230 -3.47 12.04 3.66
CA PHE A 230 -2.86 13.35 3.55
C PHE A 230 -1.49 13.44 4.23
N ILE A 231 -1.40 13.02 5.51
CA ILE A 231 -0.17 13.16 6.29
C ILE A 231 0.98 12.30 5.75
N ASN A 232 0.65 11.16 5.14
CA ASN A 232 1.62 10.24 4.56
C ASN A 232 1.87 10.44 3.06
N ASN A 233 1.19 11.42 2.43
CA ASN A 233 1.24 11.66 0.98
C ASN A 233 0.94 10.40 0.14
N GLU A 234 0.04 9.51 0.62
CA GLU A 234 -0.14 8.17 0.05
C GLU A 234 -0.46 8.21 -1.46
N LEU A 235 -1.35 9.11 -1.89
CA LEU A 235 -1.76 9.18 -3.29
C LEU A 235 -0.68 9.79 -4.20
N GLY A 236 0.11 10.76 -3.72
CA GLY A 236 1.25 11.31 -4.45
C GLY A 236 2.35 10.26 -4.64
N ASP A 237 2.60 9.46 -3.62
CA ASP A 237 3.56 8.37 -3.68
C ASP A 237 3.13 7.28 -4.67
N ILE A 238 1.82 6.93 -4.70
CA ILE A 238 1.27 6.00 -5.70
C ILE A 238 1.46 6.53 -7.13
N ASP A 239 1.19 7.82 -7.37
CA ASP A 239 1.40 8.41 -8.71
C ASP A 239 2.87 8.35 -9.13
N SER A 240 3.80 8.67 -8.22
CA SER A 240 5.25 8.57 -8.45
C SER A 240 5.69 7.13 -8.71
N PHE A 241 5.23 6.18 -7.90
CA PHE A 241 5.48 4.75 -8.04
C PHE A 241 5.04 4.21 -9.40
N LEU A 242 3.80 4.52 -9.80
CA LEU A 242 3.26 4.07 -11.07
C LEU A 242 4.06 4.65 -12.26
N ALA A 243 4.44 5.92 -12.20
CA ALA A 243 5.27 6.54 -13.23
C ALA A 243 6.64 5.86 -13.35
N GLN A 244 7.29 5.55 -12.24
CA GLN A 244 8.58 4.87 -12.20
C GLN A 244 8.51 3.43 -12.74
N SER A 245 7.38 2.74 -12.58
CA SER A 245 7.20 1.39 -13.10
C SER A 245 7.35 1.29 -14.62
N LEU A 246 7.10 2.38 -15.38
CA LEU A 246 7.29 2.43 -16.82
C LEU A 246 8.76 2.31 -17.26
N THR A 247 9.66 2.87 -16.47
CA THR A 247 11.10 2.88 -16.75
C THR A 247 11.83 1.72 -16.11
N LEU A 248 11.40 1.33 -14.90
CA LEU A 248 12.07 0.30 -14.12
C LEU A 248 11.74 -1.12 -14.56
N LEU A 249 10.50 -1.38 -15.01
CA LEU A 249 10.18 -2.72 -15.48
C LEU A 249 10.87 -3.05 -16.78
N ALA A 250 11.60 -4.14 -16.77
CA ALA A 250 12.14 -4.76 -17.97
C ALA A 250 11.00 -5.14 -18.95
N PRO A 251 11.27 -5.30 -20.27
CA PRO A 251 10.32 -5.93 -21.19
C PRO A 251 9.84 -7.27 -20.63
N GLN A 252 8.52 -7.51 -20.68
CA GLN A 252 7.82 -8.66 -20.09
C GLN A 252 7.77 -8.67 -18.55
N GLY A 253 8.38 -7.70 -17.86
CA GLY A 253 8.30 -7.53 -16.41
C GLY A 253 6.86 -7.30 -15.93
N GLN A 254 6.57 -7.71 -14.70
CA GLN A 254 5.22 -7.75 -14.14
C GLN A 254 5.00 -6.63 -13.11
N LEU A 255 3.86 -5.98 -13.19
CA LEU A 255 3.36 -5.05 -12.18
C LEU A 255 2.14 -5.66 -11.49
N ALA A 256 2.20 -5.85 -10.17
CA ALA A 256 1.13 -6.40 -9.34
C ALA A 256 0.84 -5.44 -8.17
N VAL A 257 -0.33 -4.80 -8.14
CA VAL A 257 -0.67 -3.80 -7.12
C VAL A 257 -2.01 -4.10 -6.48
N ILE A 258 -2.01 -4.26 -5.15
CA ILE A 258 -3.21 -4.39 -4.33
C ILE A 258 -3.62 -3.01 -3.81
N SER A 259 -4.92 -2.72 -3.88
CA SER A 259 -5.54 -1.52 -3.33
C SER A 259 -6.72 -1.89 -2.44
N PHE A 260 -7.01 -1.07 -1.41
CA PHE A 260 -8.08 -1.32 -0.43
C PHE A 260 -9.21 -0.32 -0.49
N HIS A 261 -9.04 0.82 -1.14
CA HIS A 261 -10.08 1.83 -1.28
C HIS A 261 -10.15 2.43 -2.69
N SER A 262 -11.27 3.13 -2.95
CA SER A 262 -11.62 3.67 -4.27
C SER A 262 -10.59 4.63 -4.87
N LEU A 263 -9.94 5.44 -4.05
CA LEU A 263 -8.98 6.43 -4.53
C LEU A 263 -7.70 5.79 -5.06
N GLU A 264 -7.16 4.78 -4.35
CA GLU A 264 -6.03 3.98 -4.81
C GLU A 264 -6.38 3.24 -6.10
N ASP A 265 -7.48 2.45 -6.09
CA ASP A 265 -7.89 1.62 -7.24
C ASP A 265 -8.14 2.48 -8.48
N ARG A 266 -8.70 3.69 -8.31
CA ARG A 266 -8.96 4.65 -9.39
C ARG A 266 -7.65 5.09 -10.06
N ARG A 267 -6.60 5.44 -9.29
CA ARG A 267 -5.30 5.87 -9.82
C ARG A 267 -4.62 4.76 -10.58
N ILE A 268 -4.52 3.57 -10.00
CA ILE A 268 -3.92 2.39 -10.65
C ILE A 268 -4.69 2.04 -11.93
N LYS A 269 -6.02 2.03 -11.88
CA LYS A 269 -6.87 1.76 -13.03
C LYS A 269 -6.65 2.78 -14.16
N GLN A 270 -6.66 4.06 -13.85
CA GLN A 270 -6.49 5.13 -14.83
C GLN A 270 -5.10 5.07 -15.48
N PHE A 271 -4.05 4.89 -14.66
CA PHE A 271 -2.69 4.71 -15.14
C PHE A 271 -2.58 3.51 -16.09
N LEU A 272 -3.03 2.34 -15.68
CA LEU A 272 -2.95 1.13 -16.51
C LEU A 272 -3.82 1.22 -17.77
N GLN A 273 -4.99 1.86 -17.72
CA GLN A 273 -5.82 2.10 -18.89
C GLN A 273 -5.12 3.02 -19.89
N ARG A 274 -4.55 4.13 -19.41
CA ARG A 274 -3.77 5.07 -20.24
C ARG A 274 -2.67 4.33 -21.00
N HIS A 275 -1.84 3.59 -20.28
CA HIS A 275 -0.63 2.98 -20.85
C HIS A 275 -0.86 1.63 -21.55
N SER A 276 -2.01 0.98 -21.35
CA SER A 276 -2.37 -0.25 -22.08
C SER A 276 -3.20 -0.02 -23.34
N ARG A 277 -3.95 1.09 -23.37
CA ARG A 277 -4.81 1.42 -24.52
C ARG A 277 -4.22 2.51 -25.42
N GLY A 278 -3.29 3.29 -24.91
CA GLY A 278 -2.82 4.51 -25.56
C GLY A 278 -3.92 5.59 -25.61
N GLN A 279 -4.85 5.57 -24.64
CA GLN A 279 -5.95 6.51 -24.51
C GLN A 279 -5.63 7.48 -23.37
N TYR A 280 -5.51 8.73 -23.69
CA TYR A 280 -5.14 9.79 -22.75
C TYR A 280 -6.32 10.77 -22.61
N PRO A 281 -6.69 11.21 -21.41
CA PRO A 281 -7.80 12.15 -21.21
C PRO A 281 -7.65 13.45 -22.02
N GLU A 282 -6.43 13.92 -22.19
CA GLU A 282 -6.09 15.10 -22.97
C GLU A 282 -6.43 14.94 -24.46
N ASP A 283 -6.53 13.72 -24.95
CA ASP A 283 -6.83 13.40 -26.36
C ASP A 283 -8.34 13.20 -26.61
N GLU A 284 -9.18 13.08 -25.58
CA GLU A 284 -10.62 12.73 -25.70
C GLU A 284 -11.42 13.72 -26.56
N ASN A 285 -11.02 14.99 -26.57
CA ASN A 285 -11.71 16.05 -27.31
C ASN A 285 -11.07 16.35 -28.68
N LEU A 286 -10.06 15.59 -29.08
CA LEU A 286 -9.44 15.77 -30.38
C LEU A 286 -10.25 15.05 -31.47
N PRO A 287 -10.50 15.70 -32.66
CA PRO A 287 -11.21 15.06 -33.76
C PRO A 287 -10.54 13.78 -34.26
N MET A 288 -9.22 13.73 -34.17
CA MET A 288 -8.40 12.55 -34.46
C MET A 288 -7.35 12.37 -33.34
N PRO A 289 -7.64 11.55 -32.35
CA PRO A 289 -6.65 11.27 -31.28
C PRO A 289 -5.38 10.63 -31.87
N PRO A 290 -4.19 11.05 -31.43
CA PRO A 290 -2.95 10.45 -31.89
C PRO A 290 -2.85 8.98 -31.44
N GLN A 291 -2.24 8.14 -32.27
CA GLN A 291 -1.87 6.79 -31.85
C GLN A 291 -0.68 6.87 -30.90
N ARG A 292 -0.92 6.59 -29.63
CA ARG A 292 0.13 6.58 -28.61
C ARG A 292 0.63 5.15 -28.34
N PRO A 293 1.91 4.99 -28.01
CA PRO A 293 2.47 3.70 -27.68
C PRO A 293 1.73 3.04 -26.50
N ARG A 294 1.74 1.71 -26.50
CA ARG A 294 1.20 0.91 -25.41
C ARG A 294 2.35 0.28 -24.63
N TYR A 295 2.48 0.66 -23.38
CA TYR A 295 3.59 0.24 -22.54
C TYR A 295 3.23 -0.94 -21.61
N PHE A 296 1.94 -1.19 -21.41
CA PHE A 296 1.45 -2.33 -20.65
C PHE A 296 0.46 -3.18 -21.48
N SER A 297 0.41 -4.46 -21.17
CA SER A 297 -0.65 -5.38 -21.62
C SER A 297 -2.02 -4.94 -21.07
N LYS A 298 -3.11 -5.53 -21.60
CA LYS A 298 -4.45 -5.33 -21.04
C LYS A 298 -4.45 -5.73 -19.55
N PRO A 299 -4.74 -4.83 -18.61
CA PRO A 299 -4.67 -5.13 -17.20
C PRO A 299 -5.73 -6.14 -16.79
N LYS A 300 -5.36 -7.03 -15.87
CA LYS A 300 -6.26 -7.94 -15.17
C LYS A 300 -6.63 -7.36 -13.82
N ARG A 301 -7.83 -7.69 -13.33
CA ARG A 301 -8.31 -7.35 -12.00
C ARG A 301 -8.75 -8.63 -11.30
N ILE A 302 -8.21 -8.88 -10.11
CA ILE A 302 -8.45 -10.09 -9.32
C ILE A 302 -9.03 -9.66 -7.98
N ALA A 303 -10.09 -10.34 -7.55
CA ALA A 303 -10.71 -10.14 -6.23
C ALA A 303 -10.26 -11.25 -5.29
N PRO A 304 -10.23 -11.02 -3.98
CA PRO A 304 -10.08 -12.07 -2.99
C PRO A 304 -11.17 -13.14 -3.12
N SER A 305 -10.83 -14.37 -2.79
CA SER A 305 -11.80 -15.46 -2.76
C SER A 305 -12.82 -15.27 -1.62
N LYS A 306 -14.00 -15.86 -1.75
CA LYS A 306 -14.99 -15.84 -0.67
C LYS A 306 -14.47 -16.48 0.62
N ALA A 307 -13.63 -17.50 0.50
CA ALA A 307 -13.00 -18.15 1.63
C ALA A 307 -12.06 -17.19 2.37
N GLU A 308 -11.21 -16.49 1.63
CA GLU A 308 -10.30 -15.47 2.18
C GLU A 308 -11.07 -14.34 2.89
N VAL A 309 -12.13 -13.81 2.27
CA VAL A 309 -12.96 -12.76 2.89
C VAL A 309 -13.62 -13.24 4.18
N THR A 310 -13.94 -14.52 4.30
CA THR A 310 -14.54 -15.08 5.51
C THR A 310 -13.53 -15.14 6.65
N VAL A 311 -12.28 -15.48 6.36
CA VAL A 311 -11.19 -15.57 7.34
C VAL A 311 -10.61 -14.19 7.65
N ASN A 312 -10.35 -13.38 6.61
CA ASN A 312 -9.79 -12.05 6.72
C ASN A 312 -10.76 -10.99 6.18
N ASN A 313 -11.56 -10.38 7.06
CA ASN A 313 -12.53 -9.36 6.64
C ASN A 313 -11.87 -8.10 6.02
N ARG A 314 -10.57 -7.86 6.24
CA ARG A 314 -9.82 -6.76 5.63
C ARG A 314 -9.66 -6.94 4.12
N SER A 315 -9.61 -8.18 3.63
CA SER A 315 -9.52 -8.50 2.20
C SER A 315 -10.77 -8.10 1.41
N ARG A 316 -11.92 -7.93 2.07
CA ARG A 316 -13.22 -7.68 1.41
C ARG A 316 -13.22 -6.51 0.43
N SER A 317 -12.41 -5.48 0.68
CA SER A 317 -12.32 -4.29 -0.17
C SER A 317 -11.13 -4.35 -1.14
N ALA A 318 -10.27 -5.36 -1.01
CA ALA A 318 -9.04 -5.47 -1.77
C ALA A 318 -9.29 -5.78 -3.26
N TRP A 319 -8.43 -5.21 -4.11
CA TRP A 319 -8.36 -5.51 -5.54
C TRP A 319 -6.91 -5.59 -5.97
N LEU A 320 -6.52 -6.72 -6.53
CA LEU A 320 -5.22 -6.85 -7.20
C LEU A 320 -5.37 -6.46 -8.67
N ARG A 321 -4.55 -5.53 -9.14
CA ARG A 321 -4.38 -5.20 -10.55
C ARG A 321 -3.03 -5.65 -11.04
N VAL A 322 -3.04 -6.32 -12.19
CA VAL A 322 -1.84 -6.91 -12.79
C VAL A 322 -1.72 -6.44 -14.24
N ALA A 323 -0.52 -6.09 -14.65
CA ALA A 323 -0.19 -5.80 -16.05
C ALA A 323 1.26 -6.18 -16.34
N THR A 324 1.51 -6.63 -17.58
CA THR A 324 2.83 -6.97 -18.07
C THR A 324 3.39 -5.79 -18.87
N ARG A 325 4.64 -5.42 -18.64
CA ARG A 325 5.36 -4.43 -19.44
C ARG A 325 5.56 -4.97 -20.87
N THR A 326 5.22 -4.19 -21.87
CA THR A 326 5.45 -4.56 -23.30
C THR A 326 6.90 -4.32 -23.69
N ASP A 327 7.29 -4.77 -24.88
CA ASP A 327 8.63 -4.52 -25.44
C ASP A 327 8.79 -3.10 -25.98
N THR A 328 7.73 -2.28 -25.97
CA THR A 328 7.76 -0.91 -26.43
C THR A 328 8.69 -0.06 -25.58
N PRO A 329 9.77 0.53 -26.12
CA PRO A 329 10.66 1.39 -25.36
C PRO A 329 9.91 2.60 -24.77
N TYR A 330 10.16 2.91 -23.51
CA TYR A 330 9.66 4.12 -22.87
C TYR A 330 10.77 5.16 -22.83
N ASN A 331 10.64 6.22 -23.65
CA ASN A 331 11.57 7.33 -23.64
C ASN A 331 11.02 8.42 -22.72
N THR A 332 11.79 8.82 -21.73
CA THR A 332 11.47 9.88 -20.77
C THR A 332 11.52 11.29 -21.39
N ASP A 333 11.93 11.42 -22.65
CA ASP A 333 12.05 12.72 -23.32
C ASP A 333 10.70 13.10 -23.96
N PRO A 334 10.01 14.13 -23.43
CA PRO A 334 8.72 14.59 -23.95
C PRO A 334 8.87 15.58 -25.10
N SER A 335 9.90 15.48 -25.93
CA SER A 335 9.99 16.31 -27.12
C SER A 335 8.83 15.92 -28.05
N PRO A 336 7.89 16.82 -28.37
CA PRO A 336 6.87 16.53 -29.35
C PRO A 336 7.56 16.32 -30.68
N GLN A 337 7.47 15.11 -31.25
CA GLN A 337 7.82 14.90 -32.63
C GLN A 337 6.81 15.68 -33.48
N HIS A 338 7.12 16.93 -33.75
CA HIS A 338 6.51 17.68 -34.80
C HIS A 338 7.05 17.14 -36.15
N SER A 339 6.26 16.38 -36.84
CA SER A 339 6.38 16.13 -38.28
C SER A 339 5.13 16.62 -38.96
#